data_7fa51552f0e5bbb1c61985357ea39aa2
#
_entry.id   7fa51552f0e5bbb1c61985357ea39aa2
#
_cell.length_a   1.000
_cell.length_b   1.000
_cell.length_c   1.000
_cell.angle_alpha   90.00
_cell.angle_beta   90.00
_cell.angle_gamma   90.00
#
_symmetry.space_group_name_H-M   'P 1'
#
loop_
_entity.id
_entity.type
_entity.pdbx_description
1 polymer ?
#
loop_
_entity_poly.entity_id
_entity_poly.type
_entity_poly.pdbx_seq_one_letter_code
_entity_poly.pdbx_strand_id
1 'polypeptide(L)'
;SHLYSKMRKSLGSKRNEMIEDDIKTIIRSFGDFEVMDARTLDKPADVKSNRGRQSASPKTETAKTFASKIFNSYEFGYRRVTIERPLRLSAQITNEAIASLRFAPKPFNAVMQSIYAQFGTTWTDASTDQSYGDLSEVALEVRALIKAEYPELKEKDIKDVLDSKIWLFQKELMHKAQALQDYIGIAQSDDFNQFDDTLKQAFKATDIKLDAREKKQFLDAITWKNPEAEPVISKAVKGAENPLYGLFTYNGKVVEFVQDGDLRDAENIALYPNVDTTDLIETYFKREVQPHVPDAWINADKRDDKDGEIGIVGYEIPFNRHFYVYQ
;
A
#
# COMPACT_ATOMS: atom_id res chain seq x y z
N SER A 1 34.26 5.21 -1.14
CA SER A 1 35.58 5.77 -0.81
C SER A 1 36.14 5.11 0.43
N HIS A 2 37.45 4.87 0.44
CA HIS A 2 38.16 4.37 1.61
C HIS A 2 38.87 5.51 2.38
N LEU A 3 38.37 6.72 2.24
CA LEU A 3 38.86 7.90 2.96
C LEU A 3 38.31 7.90 4.39
N TYR A 4 38.95 7.09 5.24
CA TYR A 4 38.71 7.09 6.68
C TYR A 4 39.90 6.54 7.43
N SER A 5 40.04 6.93 8.69
CA SER A 5 41.01 6.42 9.61
C SER A 5 40.35 5.78 10.82
N LYS A 6 41.04 4.84 11.48
CA LYS A 6 40.52 4.26 12.72
C LYS A 6 40.57 5.30 13.84
N MET A 7 39.44 5.48 14.53
CA MET A 7 39.37 6.33 15.72
C MET A 7 40.26 5.80 16.83
N ARG A 8 40.91 6.70 17.57
CA ARG A 8 41.69 6.35 18.78
C ARG A 8 40.79 5.80 19.90
N LYS A 9 39.58 6.34 20.03
CA LYS A 9 38.52 5.83 20.91
C LYS A 9 37.22 5.66 20.08
N SER A 10 36.61 4.47 20.14
CA SER A 10 35.34 4.25 19.48
C SER A 10 34.20 5.02 20.15
N LEU A 11 33.30 5.60 19.36
CA LEU A 11 32.05 6.22 19.82
C LEU A 11 30.92 5.22 19.58
N GLY A 12 30.61 4.39 20.56
CA GLY A 12 29.64 3.32 20.43
C GLY A 12 30.07 2.31 19.35
N SER A 13 29.24 2.10 18.34
CA SER A 13 29.53 1.22 17.19
C SER A 13 30.44 1.86 16.13
N LYS A 14 30.67 3.16 16.18
CA LYS A 14 31.51 3.89 15.21
C LYS A 14 32.97 3.69 15.53
N ARG A 15 33.73 3.12 14.58
CA ARG A 15 35.15 2.82 14.73
C ARG A 15 36.04 3.60 13.79
N ASN A 16 35.48 4.29 12.81
CA ASN A 16 36.17 5.00 11.76
C ASN A 16 35.77 6.47 11.74
N GLU A 17 36.72 7.33 11.38
CA GLU A 17 36.53 8.77 11.21
C GLU A 17 37.19 9.25 9.93
N MET A 18 36.70 10.36 9.37
CA MET A 18 37.43 11.11 8.35
C MET A 18 38.32 12.14 9.03
N ILE A 19 39.60 12.07 8.75
CA ILE A 19 40.56 13.05 9.24
C ILE A 19 40.55 14.31 8.36
N GLU A 20 41.17 15.39 8.84
CA GLU A 20 41.17 16.69 8.17
C GLU A 20 41.72 16.60 6.73
N ASP A 21 42.75 15.79 6.50
CA ASP A 21 43.34 15.62 5.19
C ASP A 21 42.41 14.87 4.22
N ASP A 22 41.61 13.92 4.72
CA ASP A 22 40.56 13.23 3.92
C ASP A 22 39.48 14.26 3.50
N ILE A 23 39.07 15.12 4.44
CA ILE A 23 38.11 16.20 4.19
C ILE A 23 38.65 17.19 3.17
N LYS A 24 39.90 17.66 3.33
CA LYS A 24 40.54 18.55 2.35
C LYS A 24 40.63 17.96 0.96
N THR A 25 40.92 16.66 0.85
CA THR A 25 40.98 15.94 -0.43
C THR A 25 39.60 15.92 -1.10
N ILE A 26 38.53 15.63 -0.36
CA ILE A 26 37.15 15.63 -0.89
C ILE A 26 36.76 17.04 -1.35
N ILE A 27 36.99 18.05 -0.52
CA ILE A 27 36.63 19.44 -0.83
C ILE A 27 37.37 19.94 -2.06
N ARG A 28 38.67 19.66 -2.16
CA ARG A 28 39.46 20.05 -3.33
C ARG A 28 38.93 19.35 -4.61
N SER A 29 38.75 18.04 -4.58
CA SER A 29 38.27 17.29 -5.71
C SER A 29 36.85 17.75 -6.15
N PHE A 30 36.01 18.14 -5.20
CA PHE A 30 34.73 18.74 -5.51
C PHE A 30 34.85 20.12 -6.13
N GLY A 31 35.76 20.96 -5.61
CA GLY A 31 35.99 22.31 -6.13
C GLY A 31 36.64 22.33 -7.52
N ASP A 32 37.55 21.42 -7.76
CA ASP A 32 38.25 21.28 -9.05
C ASP A 32 37.36 20.62 -10.14
N PHE A 33 36.23 20.07 -9.71
CA PHE A 33 35.26 19.41 -10.60
C PHE A 33 35.89 18.32 -11.48
N GLU A 34 36.71 17.44 -10.84
CA GLU A 34 37.48 16.41 -11.53
C GLU A 34 36.89 15.02 -11.35
N VAL A 35 36.97 14.21 -12.43
CA VAL A 35 36.68 12.78 -12.37
C VAL A 35 37.94 12.02 -11.96
N MET A 36 37.83 11.26 -10.86
CA MET A 36 38.92 10.42 -10.36
C MET A 36 38.48 8.94 -10.34
N ASP A 37 39.23 8.08 -10.99
CA ASP A 37 39.05 6.62 -10.88
C ASP A 37 39.97 6.09 -9.76
N ALA A 38 39.39 5.36 -8.81
CA ALA A 38 40.15 4.76 -7.69
C ALA A 38 41.33 3.85 -8.14
N ARG A 39 41.27 3.36 -9.38
CA ARG A 39 42.32 2.52 -9.98
C ARG A 39 43.46 3.32 -10.57
N THR A 40 43.27 4.60 -10.83
CA THR A 40 44.29 5.51 -11.44
C THR A 40 44.98 6.40 -10.42
N LEU A 41 44.61 6.32 -9.14
CA LEU A 41 45.36 7.01 -8.07
C LEU A 41 46.73 6.36 -7.95
N ASP A 42 47.75 7.05 -8.43
CA ASP A 42 49.13 6.62 -8.35
C ASP A 42 49.48 6.28 -6.89
N LYS A 43 50.11 5.12 -6.71
CA LYS A 43 50.77 4.81 -5.44
C LYS A 43 51.75 5.95 -5.19
N PRO A 44 51.81 6.51 -3.96
CA PRO A 44 52.84 7.50 -3.64
C PRO A 44 54.19 6.94 -4.04
N ALA A 45 54.95 7.73 -4.84
CA ALA A 45 56.26 7.33 -5.33
C ALA A 45 57.11 6.90 -4.14
N ASP A 46 57.75 5.73 -4.27
CA ASP A 46 58.62 5.18 -3.26
C ASP A 46 59.61 6.24 -2.77
N VAL A 47 59.38 6.75 -1.59
CA VAL A 47 60.41 7.53 -0.87
C VAL A 47 61.50 6.55 -0.55
N LYS A 48 62.59 6.63 -1.29
CA LYS A 48 63.85 5.87 -1.01
C LYS A 48 64.25 6.16 0.43
N SER A 49 64.03 5.18 1.33
CA SER A 49 64.47 5.26 2.69
C SER A 49 65.98 5.04 2.73
N ASN A 50 66.72 6.06 3.16
CA ASN A 50 68.10 5.92 3.54
C ASN A 50 68.24 5.00 4.79
N ARG A 51 69.19 4.09 4.70
CA ARG A 51 69.55 3.06 5.67
C ARG A 51 69.59 3.49 7.13
N GLY A 52 69.08 2.64 7.99
CA GLY A 52 69.59 2.52 9.36
C GLY A 52 68.59 2.04 10.40
N ARG A 53 68.72 0.76 10.80
CA ARG A 53 68.20 0.04 11.96
C ARG A 53 66.88 -0.68 11.88
N GLN A 54 67.03 -2.02 11.98
CA GLN A 54 66.00 -3.02 12.22
C GLN A 54 65.22 -2.71 13.47
N SER A 55 63.89 -2.64 13.32
CA SER A 55 62.91 -3.29 14.18
C SER A 55 61.48 -2.90 13.70
N ALA A 56 60.59 -3.86 13.74
CA ALA A 56 59.16 -3.83 13.43
C ALA A 56 58.77 -3.70 11.96
N SER A 57 58.13 -4.75 11.47
CA SER A 57 57.48 -4.82 10.18
C SER A 57 56.69 -3.59 9.88
N PRO A 58 56.87 -2.92 8.72
CA PRO A 58 56.00 -1.82 8.35
C PRO A 58 54.59 -2.42 8.11
N LYS A 59 53.66 -2.02 8.92
CA LYS A 59 52.26 -2.15 8.55
C LYS A 59 52.12 -1.43 7.21
N THR A 60 51.89 -2.17 6.15
CA THR A 60 51.54 -1.62 4.84
C THR A 60 50.32 -0.73 5.06
N GLU A 61 50.49 0.56 5.12
CA GLU A 61 49.41 1.51 5.03
C GLU A 61 48.80 1.28 3.64
N THR A 62 47.66 0.64 3.59
CA THR A 62 46.89 0.49 2.36
C THR A 62 46.64 1.89 1.83
N ALA A 63 47.17 2.19 0.65
CA ALA A 63 46.99 3.47 0.01
C ALA A 63 45.48 3.79 -0.02
N LYS A 64 45.11 4.93 0.56
CA LYS A 64 43.71 5.36 0.57
C LYS A 64 43.28 5.62 -0.87
N THR A 65 42.23 4.94 -1.32
CA THR A 65 41.72 5.10 -2.67
C THR A 65 40.43 5.93 -2.63
N PHE A 66 40.28 6.78 -3.60
CA PHE A 66 39.19 7.71 -3.74
C PHE A 66 38.72 7.72 -5.20
N ALA A 67 37.40 7.77 -5.41
CA ALA A 67 36.83 7.90 -6.73
C ALA A 67 35.77 9.00 -6.74
N SER A 68 35.76 9.82 -7.77
CA SER A 68 34.72 10.80 -8.04
C SER A 68 34.19 10.62 -9.46
N LYS A 69 32.90 10.85 -9.64
CA LYS A 69 32.24 10.84 -10.93
C LYS A 69 31.36 12.07 -11.04
N ILE A 70 31.25 12.61 -12.26
CA ILE A 70 30.41 13.74 -12.57
C ILE A 70 29.24 13.23 -13.40
N PHE A 71 28.06 13.66 -13.07
CA PHE A 71 26.81 13.28 -13.71
C PHE A 71 25.98 14.52 -14.01
N ASN A 72 25.22 14.47 -15.08
CA ASN A 72 24.18 15.47 -15.29
C ASN A 72 23.04 15.22 -14.28
N SER A 73 22.32 16.27 -13.90
CA SER A 73 21.25 16.19 -12.91
C SER A 73 20.13 15.22 -13.31
N TYR A 74 19.85 15.11 -14.60
CA TYR A 74 18.81 14.19 -15.09
C TYR A 74 19.19 12.70 -15.03
N GLU A 75 20.48 12.34 -14.95
CA GLU A 75 20.95 10.94 -14.92
C GLU A 75 20.58 10.21 -13.62
N PHE A 76 20.24 10.95 -12.57
CA PHE A 76 19.71 10.43 -11.31
C PHE A 76 18.23 10.75 -11.12
N GLY A 77 17.67 11.51 -12.05
CA GLY A 77 16.28 11.92 -12.02
C GLY A 77 15.36 10.83 -12.56
N TYR A 78 14.23 10.69 -11.93
CA TYR A 78 13.13 9.90 -12.43
C TYR A 78 11.80 10.63 -12.19
N ARG A 79 10.82 10.27 -12.97
CA ARG A 79 9.43 10.63 -12.73
C ARG A 79 8.68 9.39 -12.26
N ARG A 80 8.18 9.45 -11.04
CA ARG A 80 7.39 8.37 -10.45
C ARG A 80 5.94 8.51 -10.87
N VAL A 81 5.48 7.62 -11.72
CA VAL A 81 4.13 7.60 -12.27
C VAL A 81 3.30 6.55 -11.56
N THR A 82 2.12 6.93 -11.09
CA THR A 82 1.19 6.00 -10.44
C THR A 82 0.40 5.25 -11.51
N ILE A 83 0.39 3.92 -11.40
CA ILE A 83 -0.36 3.02 -12.26
C ILE A 83 -1.53 2.47 -11.46
N GLU A 84 -2.72 2.61 -12.02
CA GLU A 84 -3.96 2.10 -11.42
C GLU A 84 -4.47 0.88 -12.19
N ARG A 85 -5.24 0.04 -11.50
CA ARG A 85 -5.95 -1.09 -12.08
C ARG A 85 -7.39 -1.11 -11.57
N PRO A 86 -8.33 -1.69 -12.34
CA PRO A 86 -9.73 -1.73 -11.95
C PRO A 86 -9.97 -2.68 -10.78
N LEU A 87 -10.82 -2.25 -9.85
CA LEU A 87 -11.39 -3.14 -8.84
C LEU A 87 -12.34 -4.11 -9.52
N ARG A 88 -12.20 -5.39 -9.22
CA ARG A 88 -13.06 -6.47 -9.72
C ARG A 88 -13.67 -7.21 -8.55
N LEU A 89 -14.98 -7.30 -8.51
CA LEU A 89 -15.73 -7.89 -7.40
C LEU A 89 -16.71 -8.94 -7.89
N SER A 90 -16.71 -10.07 -7.21
CA SER A 90 -17.83 -10.97 -7.18
C SER A 90 -18.72 -10.67 -5.96
N ALA A 91 -20.00 -11.00 -6.07
CA ALA A 91 -20.98 -10.83 -5.01
C ALA A 91 -21.84 -12.09 -4.86
N GLN A 92 -22.14 -12.47 -3.61
CA GLN A 92 -23.05 -13.57 -3.31
C GLN A 92 -23.65 -13.39 -1.91
N ILE A 93 -24.96 -13.46 -1.78
CA ILE A 93 -25.62 -13.39 -0.47
C ILE A 93 -25.80 -14.83 0.04
N THR A 94 -24.79 -15.37 0.72
CA THR A 94 -24.87 -16.72 1.32
C THR A 94 -25.40 -16.65 2.74
N ASN A 95 -25.86 -17.80 3.25
CA ASN A 95 -26.31 -17.90 4.64
C ASN A 95 -25.17 -17.62 5.63
N GLU A 96 -23.94 -18.00 5.27
CA GLU A 96 -22.73 -17.73 6.04
C GLU A 96 -22.41 -16.23 6.07
N ALA A 97 -22.57 -15.55 4.93
CA ALA A 97 -22.39 -14.09 4.86
C ALA A 97 -23.41 -13.37 5.75
N ILE A 98 -24.68 -13.77 5.70
CA ILE A 98 -25.73 -13.24 6.57
C ILE A 98 -25.40 -13.52 8.05
N ALA A 99 -25.03 -14.76 8.38
CA ALA A 99 -24.68 -15.11 9.77
C ALA A 99 -23.48 -14.32 10.30
N SER A 100 -22.53 -13.95 9.43
CA SER A 100 -21.37 -13.13 9.79
C SER A 100 -21.76 -11.71 10.21
N LEU A 101 -22.86 -11.17 9.72
CA LEU A 101 -23.39 -9.84 10.05
C LEU A 101 -23.89 -9.76 11.50
N ARG A 102 -24.04 -10.88 12.21
CA ARG A 102 -24.29 -10.92 13.66
C ARG A 102 -23.21 -10.16 14.44
N PHE A 103 -22.03 -10.07 13.91
CA PHE A 103 -20.87 -9.51 14.58
C PHE A 103 -20.46 -8.20 13.94
N ALA A 104 -20.42 -7.13 14.72
CA ALA A 104 -19.95 -5.84 14.25
C ALA A 104 -18.49 -5.94 13.74
N PRO A 105 -18.07 -5.08 12.80
CA PRO A 105 -16.70 -5.08 12.28
C PRO A 105 -15.68 -4.73 13.38
N LYS A 106 -14.42 -4.80 13.05
CA LYS A 106 -13.32 -4.45 13.98
C LYS A 106 -13.60 -3.11 14.69
N PRO A 107 -13.30 -2.99 16.00
CA PRO A 107 -12.57 -3.97 16.85
C PRO A 107 -13.45 -5.06 17.46
N PHE A 108 -14.74 -5.11 17.22
CA PHE A 108 -15.72 -5.93 17.92
C PHE A 108 -15.87 -7.35 17.41
N ASN A 109 -15.52 -7.62 16.15
CA ASN A 109 -15.88 -8.88 15.47
C ASN A 109 -15.46 -10.12 16.26
N ALA A 110 -14.17 -10.25 16.57
CA ALA A 110 -13.65 -11.43 17.25
C ALA A 110 -14.22 -11.61 18.67
N VAL A 111 -14.28 -10.51 19.45
CA VAL A 111 -14.81 -10.56 20.82
C VAL A 111 -16.29 -10.89 20.83
N MET A 112 -17.08 -10.37 19.89
CA MET A 112 -18.50 -10.72 19.78
C MET A 112 -18.69 -12.20 19.40
N GLN A 113 -17.83 -12.76 18.56
CA GLN A 113 -17.86 -14.19 18.25
C GLN A 113 -17.61 -15.06 19.50
N SER A 114 -16.60 -14.74 20.29
CA SER A 114 -16.30 -15.46 21.54
C SER A 114 -17.46 -15.34 22.56
N ILE A 115 -18.00 -14.14 22.72
CA ILE A 115 -19.16 -13.91 23.60
C ILE A 115 -20.38 -14.71 23.12
N TYR A 116 -20.69 -14.65 21.83
CA TYR A 116 -21.84 -15.38 21.28
C TYR A 116 -21.69 -16.89 21.42
N ALA A 117 -20.51 -17.43 21.17
CA ALA A 117 -20.25 -18.87 21.30
C ALA A 117 -20.48 -19.38 22.75
N GLN A 118 -20.22 -18.56 23.75
CA GLN A 118 -20.35 -18.96 25.15
C GLN A 118 -21.69 -18.57 25.79
N PHE A 119 -22.22 -17.40 25.46
CA PHE A 119 -23.40 -16.83 26.15
C PHE A 119 -24.60 -16.60 25.19
N GLY A 120 -24.39 -16.58 23.87
CA GLY A 120 -25.41 -16.21 22.89
C GLY A 120 -26.16 -17.37 22.27
N THR A 121 -25.79 -18.61 22.53
CA THR A 121 -26.36 -19.81 21.87
C THR A 121 -27.84 -20.05 22.14
N THR A 122 -28.35 -19.45 23.21
CA THR A 122 -29.78 -19.53 23.61
C THR A 122 -30.60 -18.36 23.08
N TRP A 123 -29.95 -17.33 22.47
CA TRP A 123 -30.68 -16.21 21.93
C TRP A 123 -31.43 -16.61 20.67
N THR A 124 -32.66 -16.15 20.55
CA THR A 124 -33.44 -16.39 19.33
C THR A 124 -33.23 -15.26 18.34
N ASP A 125 -33.21 -15.59 17.06
CA ASP A 125 -33.12 -14.59 15.98
C ASP A 125 -34.51 -13.98 15.65
N ALA A 126 -35.57 -14.38 16.35
CA ALA A 126 -36.90 -13.82 16.15
C ALA A 126 -36.91 -12.29 16.42
N SER A 127 -37.55 -11.53 15.54
CA SER A 127 -37.59 -10.07 15.59
C SER A 127 -38.18 -9.47 16.88
N THR A 128 -39.02 -10.22 17.53
CA THR A 128 -39.72 -9.83 18.78
C THR A 128 -38.95 -10.14 20.06
N ASP A 129 -37.83 -10.83 20.00
CA ASP A 129 -37.05 -11.18 21.16
C ASP A 129 -36.23 -9.99 21.69
N GLN A 130 -36.73 -9.40 22.79
CA GLN A 130 -36.06 -8.26 23.44
C GLN A 130 -34.89 -8.69 24.34
N SER A 131 -34.76 -9.97 24.65
CA SER A 131 -33.64 -10.51 25.45
C SER A 131 -32.37 -10.73 24.63
N TYR A 132 -32.45 -10.62 23.31
CA TYR A 132 -31.31 -10.79 22.41
C TYR A 132 -30.19 -9.80 22.72
N GLY A 133 -29.02 -10.32 23.02
CA GLY A 133 -27.85 -9.50 23.35
C GLY A 133 -27.86 -8.93 24.77
N ASP A 134 -28.83 -9.30 25.62
CA ASP A 134 -28.79 -8.95 27.03
C ASP A 134 -27.75 -9.78 27.78
N LEU A 135 -26.68 -9.12 28.19
CA LEU A 135 -25.55 -9.70 28.94
C LEU A 135 -25.53 -9.23 30.39
N SER A 136 -26.61 -8.61 30.88
CA SER A 136 -26.65 -8.01 32.24
C SER A 136 -26.36 -9.00 33.37
N GLU A 137 -26.92 -10.21 33.27
CA GLU A 137 -26.74 -11.25 34.32
C GLU A 137 -25.33 -11.86 34.29
N VAL A 138 -24.66 -11.88 33.15
CA VAL A 138 -23.32 -12.49 32.94
C VAL A 138 -22.21 -11.46 32.70
N ALA A 139 -22.48 -10.17 32.95
CA ALA A 139 -21.57 -9.09 32.65
C ALA A 139 -20.16 -9.21 33.25
N LEU A 140 -20.06 -9.78 34.45
CA LEU A 140 -18.77 -10.01 35.12
C LEU A 140 -17.97 -11.10 34.41
N GLU A 141 -18.65 -12.19 34.03
CA GLU A 141 -18.03 -13.34 33.33
C GLU A 141 -17.57 -12.92 31.94
N VAL A 142 -18.41 -12.17 31.21
CA VAL A 142 -18.06 -11.62 29.92
C VAL A 142 -16.85 -10.65 29.99
N ARG A 143 -16.80 -9.81 31.03
CA ARG A 143 -15.63 -8.97 31.28
C ARG A 143 -14.36 -9.75 31.58
N ALA A 144 -14.47 -10.84 32.31
CA ALA A 144 -13.34 -11.71 32.60
C ALA A 144 -12.84 -12.39 31.32
N LEU A 145 -13.75 -12.91 30.50
CA LEU A 145 -13.44 -13.47 29.19
C LEU A 145 -12.69 -12.43 28.30
N ILE A 146 -13.25 -11.21 28.16
CA ILE A 146 -12.65 -10.17 27.35
C ILE A 146 -11.24 -9.82 27.84
N LYS A 147 -11.04 -9.66 29.13
CA LYS A 147 -9.72 -9.33 29.69
C LYS A 147 -8.70 -10.44 29.49
N ALA A 148 -9.14 -11.71 29.49
CA ALA A 148 -8.26 -12.86 29.28
C ALA A 148 -7.87 -13.04 27.80
N GLU A 149 -8.81 -12.91 26.88
CA GLU A 149 -8.61 -13.22 25.46
C GLU A 149 -8.33 -11.99 24.59
N TYR A 150 -8.79 -10.80 25.01
CA TYR A 150 -8.69 -9.53 24.24
C TYR A 150 -8.16 -8.39 25.11
N PRO A 151 -6.96 -8.51 25.72
CA PRO A 151 -6.42 -7.53 26.68
C PRO A 151 -6.20 -6.14 26.06
N GLU A 152 -6.09 -6.04 24.73
CA GLU A 152 -5.94 -4.79 23.99
C GLU A 152 -7.24 -3.99 23.85
N LEU A 153 -8.41 -4.61 24.14
CA LEU A 153 -9.70 -3.94 23.99
C LEU A 153 -9.89 -2.86 25.06
N LYS A 154 -10.22 -1.65 24.62
CA LYS A 154 -10.37 -0.51 25.51
C LYS A 154 -11.64 -0.63 26.34
N GLU A 155 -11.64 -0.07 27.55
CA GLU A 155 -12.81 -0.11 28.46
C GLU A 155 -14.08 0.49 27.82
N LYS A 156 -13.95 1.47 26.94
CA LYS A 156 -15.07 2.00 26.15
C LYS A 156 -15.68 0.91 25.27
N ASP A 157 -14.83 0.20 24.52
CA ASP A 157 -15.26 -0.84 23.59
C ASP A 157 -15.88 -2.03 24.33
N ILE A 158 -15.36 -2.35 25.55
CA ILE A 158 -15.96 -3.36 26.44
C ILE A 158 -17.38 -2.96 26.84
N LYS A 159 -17.61 -1.71 27.19
CA LYS A 159 -18.94 -1.21 27.52
C LYS A 159 -19.89 -1.29 26.33
N ASP A 160 -19.39 -0.94 25.14
CA ASP A 160 -20.20 -0.97 23.91
C ASP A 160 -20.61 -2.42 23.56
N VAL A 161 -19.74 -3.41 23.77
CA VAL A 161 -20.06 -4.84 23.54
C VAL A 161 -21.04 -5.39 24.57
N LEU A 162 -21.01 -4.89 25.81
CA LEU A 162 -21.96 -5.28 26.87
C LEU A 162 -23.34 -4.63 26.69
N ASP A 163 -23.48 -3.57 25.89
CA ASP A 163 -24.76 -2.94 25.60
C ASP A 163 -25.51 -3.78 24.54
N SER A 164 -26.73 -4.19 24.86
CA SER A 164 -27.61 -4.94 23.95
C SER A 164 -27.87 -4.23 22.62
N LYS A 165 -27.71 -2.90 22.57
CA LYS A 165 -27.94 -2.10 21.35
C LYS A 165 -27.05 -2.53 20.18
N ILE A 166 -25.78 -2.89 20.42
CA ILE A 166 -24.90 -3.35 19.33
C ILE A 166 -25.39 -4.69 18.77
N TRP A 167 -25.84 -5.57 19.63
CA TRP A 167 -26.36 -6.89 19.24
C TRP A 167 -27.69 -6.77 18.50
N LEU A 168 -28.59 -5.94 18.97
CA LEU A 168 -29.87 -5.67 18.33
C LEU A 168 -29.70 -5.02 16.94
N PHE A 169 -28.77 -4.06 16.82
CA PHE A 169 -28.43 -3.46 15.54
C PHE A 169 -27.93 -4.49 14.52
N GLN A 170 -27.04 -5.38 14.94
CA GLN A 170 -26.51 -6.44 14.07
C GLN A 170 -27.59 -7.48 13.72
N LYS A 171 -28.47 -7.83 14.66
CA LYS A 171 -29.63 -8.70 14.41
C LYS A 171 -30.54 -8.09 13.34
N GLU A 172 -30.88 -6.81 13.46
CA GLU A 172 -31.69 -6.11 12.46
C GLU A 172 -31.05 -6.11 11.08
N LEU A 173 -29.73 -5.90 11.01
CA LEU A 173 -28.98 -5.98 9.76
C LEU A 173 -29.03 -7.37 9.15
N MET A 174 -28.93 -8.42 9.98
CA MET A 174 -29.11 -9.81 9.50
C MET A 174 -30.50 -10.04 8.88
N HIS A 175 -31.56 -9.56 9.54
CA HIS A 175 -32.94 -9.69 9.02
C HIS A 175 -33.11 -8.94 7.70
N LYS A 176 -32.56 -7.73 7.60
CA LYS A 176 -32.56 -6.96 6.34
C LYS A 176 -31.81 -7.73 5.24
N ALA A 177 -30.65 -8.31 5.56
CA ALA A 177 -29.86 -9.10 4.63
C ALA A 177 -30.59 -10.40 4.19
N GLN A 178 -31.29 -11.06 5.10
CA GLN A 178 -32.12 -12.23 4.78
C GLN A 178 -33.24 -11.87 3.81
N ALA A 179 -33.96 -10.80 4.06
CA ALA A 179 -35.02 -10.37 3.17
C ALA A 179 -34.51 -9.94 1.79
N LEU A 180 -33.29 -9.38 1.71
CA LEU A 180 -32.63 -9.10 0.43
C LEU A 180 -32.23 -10.41 -0.28
N GLN A 181 -31.74 -11.43 0.45
CA GLN A 181 -31.43 -12.73 -0.11
C GLN A 181 -32.69 -13.42 -0.65
N ASP A 182 -33.80 -13.36 0.08
CA ASP A 182 -35.10 -13.96 -0.35
C ASP A 182 -35.60 -13.36 -1.67
N TYR A 183 -35.29 -12.09 -1.95
CA TYR A 183 -35.64 -11.42 -3.20
C TYR A 183 -34.62 -11.68 -4.31
N ILE A 184 -33.31 -11.57 -4.03
CA ILE A 184 -32.22 -11.63 -5.02
C ILE A 184 -31.84 -13.09 -5.33
N GLY A 185 -31.89 -13.96 -4.32
CA GLY A 185 -31.39 -15.33 -4.38
C GLY A 185 -29.95 -15.46 -3.92
N ILE A 186 -29.44 -16.70 -4.02
CA ILE A 186 -28.12 -17.10 -3.54
C ILE A 186 -27.10 -17.30 -4.66
N ALA A 187 -27.44 -16.96 -5.90
CA ALA A 187 -26.53 -17.13 -7.04
C ALA A 187 -25.36 -16.14 -6.95
N GLN A 188 -24.16 -16.64 -7.23
CA GLN A 188 -23.00 -15.79 -7.38
C GLN A 188 -23.13 -14.91 -8.63
N SER A 189 -22.72 -13.66 -8.52
CA SER A 189 -22.58 -12.73 -9.63
C SER A 189 -21.13 -12.29 -9.74
N ASP A 190 -20.52 -12.44 -10.91
CA ASP A 190 -19.18 -11.96 -11.24
C ASP A 190 -19.24 -10.60 -11.99
N ASP A 191 -20.42 -9.99 -12.05
CA ASP A 191 -20.63 -8.61 -12.50
C ASP A 191 -21.29 -7.80 -11.37
N PHE A 192 -20.46 -7.11 -10.61
CA PHE A 192 -20.93 -6.28 -9.50
C PHE A 192 -21.82 -5.12 -9.98
N ASN A 193 -21.68 -4.65 -11.22
CA ASN A 193 -22.51 -3.55 -11.73
C ASN A 193 -23.96 -4.01 -11.91
N GLN A 194 -24.17 -5.20 -12.50
CA GLN A 194 -25.51 -5.81 -12.61
C GLN A 194 -26.07 -6.19 -11.23
N PHE A 195 -25.21 -6.69 -10.34
CA PHE A 195 -25.61 -7.01 -8.97
C PHE A 195 -26.08 -5.77 -8.20
N ASP A 196 -25.37 -4.62 -8.28
CA ASP A 196 -25.78 -3.37 -7.64
C ASP A 196 -27.11 -2.85 -8.19
N ASP A 197 -27.37 -3.02 -9.49
CA ASP A 197 -28.66 -2.66 -10.08
C ASP A 197 -29.78 -3.58 -9.58
N THR A 198 -29.54 -4.88 -9.45
CA THR A 198 -30.47 -5.84 -8.83
C THR A 198 -30.72 -5.50 -7.37
N LEU A 199 -29.67 -5.13 -6.62
CA LEU A 199 -29.76 -4.71 -5.23
C LEU A 199 -30.61 -3.44 -5.08
N LYS A 200 -30.47 -2.44 -5.97
CA LYS A 200 -31.31 -1.25 -6.00
C LYS A 200 -32.80 -1.58 -6.26
N GLN A 201 -33.06 -2.58 -7.12
CA GLN A 201 -34.41 -3.08 -7.35
C GLN A 201 -34.97 -3.78 -6.10
N ALA A 202 -34.17 -4.60 -5.44
CA ALA A 202 -34.55 -5.27 -4.20
C ALA A 202 -34.92 -4.27 -3.10
N PHE A 203 -34.14 -3.21 -2.90
CA PHE A 203 -34.46 -2.14 -1.94
C PHE A 203 -35.83 -1.51 -2.20
N LYS A 204 -36.18 -1.29 -3.47
CA LYS A 204 -37.50 -0.74 -3.84
C LYS A 204 -38.64 -1.71 -3.62
N ALA A 205 -38.41 -2.99 -3.95
CA ALA A 205 -39.43 -4.02 -3.87
C ALA A 205 -39.75 -4.45 -2.42
N THR A 206 -38.72 -4.46 -1.56
CA THR A 206 -38.84 -4.89 -0.15
C THR A 206 -39.05 -3.73 0.84
N ASP A 207 -39.01 -2.48 0.38
CA ASP A 207 -38.97 -1.25 1.19
C ASP A 207 -37.86 -1.24 2.28
N ILE A 208 -36.81 -2.06 2.08
CA ILE A 208 -35.67 -2.11 2.97
C ILE A 208 -34.80 -0.90 2.71
N LYS A 209 -34.36 -0.25 3.82
CA LYS A 209 -33.40 0.84 3.79
C LYS A 209 -32.20 0.46 4.62
N LEU A 210 -31.02 0.55 4.00
CA LEU A 210 -29.74 0.47 4.70
C LEU A 210 -29.14 1.85 4.77
N ASP A 211 -28.73 2.25 5.97
CA ASP A 211 -27.90 3.45 6.11
C ASP A 211 -26.48 3.20 5.53
N ALA A 212 -25.61 4.22 5.53
CA ALA A 212 -24.27 4.11 4.95
C ALA A 212 -23.41 3.07 5.68
N ARG A 213 -23.56 2.93 7.01
CA ARG A 213 -22.84 1.96 7.83
C ARG A 213 -23.33 0.54 7.58
N GLU A 214 -24.65 0.35 7.58
CA GLU A 214 -25.30 -0.92 7.29
C GLU A 214 -24.95 -1.40 5.88
N LYS A 215 -25.06 -0.51 4.86
CA LYS A 215 -24.73 -0.83 3.48
C LYS A 215 -23.27 -1.26 3.34
N LYS A 216 -22.35 -0.55 4.01
CA LYS A 216 -20.94 -0.94 3.99
C LYS A 216 -20.73 -2.31 4.59
N GLN A 217 -21.26 -2.59 5.78
CA GLN A 217 -21.11 -3.90 6.44
C GLN A 217 -21.73 -5.03 5.60
N PHE A 218 -22.90 -4.79 5.01
CA PHE A 218 -23.56 -5.76 4.13
C PHE A 218 -22.70 -6.07 2.92
N LEU A 219 -22.22 -5.05 2.20
CA LEU A 219 -21.38 -5.25 1.02
C LEU A 219 -20.05 -5.92 1.39
N ASP A 220 -19.40 -5.52 2.48
CA ASP A 220 -18.16 -6.14 2.96
C ASP A 220 -18.34 -7.64 3.27
N ALA A 221 -19.54 -8.06 3.68
CA ALA A 221 -19.83 -9.46 3.99
C ALA A 221 -20.14 -10.31 2.74
N ILE A 222 -20.71 -9.73 1.70
CA ILE A 222 -21.23 -10.46 0.52
C ILE A 222 -20.34 -10.32 -0.72
N THR A 223 -19.29 -9.49 -0.69
CA THR A 223 -18.41 -9.26 -1.84
C THR A 223 -16.98 -9.67 -1.53
N TRP A 224 -16.27 -10.08 -2.57
CA TRP A 224 -14.82 -10.35 -2.49
C TRP A 224 -14.13 -9.96 -3.81
N LYS A 225 -12.85 -9.68 -3.74
CA LYS A 225 -12.04 -9.42 -4.93
C LYS A 225 -11.88 -10.70 -5.74
N ASN A 226 -12.22 -10.62 -7.01
CA ASN A 226 -12.07 -11.70 -7.97
C ASN A 226 -11.45 -11.16 -9.27
N PRO A 227 -10.22 -11.55 -9.64
CA PRO A 227 -9.56 -11.07 -10.86
C PRO A 227 -10.33 -11.38 -12.14
N GLU A 228 -11.15 -12.44 -12.14
CA GLU A 228 -11.95 -12.88 -13.30
C GLU A 228 -13.30 -12.17 -13.41
N ALA A 229 -13.69 -11.39 -12.39
CA ALA A 229 -14.94 -10.66 -12.41
C ALA A 229 -14.86 -9.42 -13.31
N GLU A 230 -16.03 -8.91 -13.72
CA GLU A 230 -16.12 -7.67 -14.47
C GLU A 230 -15.60 -6.47 -13.64
N PRO A 231 -14.97 -5.48 -14.29
CA PRO A 231 -14.49 -4.29 -13.60
C PRO A 231 -15.65 -3.45 -13.05
N VAL A 232 -15.51 -2.96 -11.83
CA VAL A 232 -16.51 -2.14 -11.17
C VAL A 232 -16.51 -0.71 -11.74
N ILE A 233 -17.66 -0.27 -12.24
CA ILE A 233 -17.85 1.07 -12.81
C ILE A 233 -17.98 2.09 -11.68
N SER A 234 -17.18 3.15 -11.72
CA SER A 234 -17.31 4.31 -10.84
C SER A 234 -18.39 5.27 -11.33
N LYS A 235 -18.27 5.68 -12.58
CA LYS A 235 -19.21 6.59 -13.22
C LYS A 235 -19.14 6.52 -14.73
N ALA A 236 -20.22 6.92 -15.40
CA ALA A 236 -20.23 7.19 -16.83
C ALA A 236 -19.74 8.61 -17.10
N VAL A 237 -18.93 8.78 -18.14
CA VAL A 237 -18.31 10.05 -18.53
C VAL A 237 -18.76 10.42 -19.93
N LYS A 238 -18.92 11.72 -20.18
CA LYS A 238 -19.15 12.26 -21.52
C LYS A 238 -17.80 12.54 -22.17
N GLY A 239 -17.58 12.06 -23.36
CA GLY A 239 -16.35 12.31 -24.11
C GLY A 239 -15.86 11.09 -24.90
N ALA A 240 -14.67 11.20 -25.47
CA ALA A 240 -14.01 10.09 -26.14
C ALA A 240 -13.32 9.16 -25.13
N GLU A 241 -13.20 7.89 -25.50
CA GLU A 241 -12.39 6.96 -24.73
C GLU A 241 -10.91 7.37 -24.71
N ASN A 242 -10.26 7.11 -23.59
CA ASN A 242 -8.82 7.23 -23.46
C ASN A 242 -8.33 6.22 -22.41
N PRO A 243 -8.15 4.94 -22.80
CA PRO A 243 -7.77 3.88 -21.89
C PRO A 243 -6.46 4.14 -21.16
N LEU A 244 -5.51 4.87 -21.78
CA LEU A 244 -4.26 5.23 -21.13
C LEU A 244 -4.46 6.03 -19.84
N TYR A 245 -5.56 6.75 -19.74
CA TYR A 245 -5.90 7.61 -18.60
C TYR A 245 -7.21 7.20 -17.90
N GLY A 246 -7.60 5.93 -18.04
CA GLY A 246 -8.72 5.36 -17.29
C GLY A 246 -10.12 5.64 -17.84
N LEU A 247 -10.24 6.10 -19.09
CA LEU A 247 -11.52 6.27 -19.77
C LEU A 247 -11.73 5.12 -20.76
N PHE A 248 -12.55 4.15 -20.36
CA PHE A 248 -12.77 2.92 -21.11
C PHE A 248 -14.15 2.89 -21.77
N THR A 249 -14.25 2.26 -22.94
CA THR A 249 -15.56 1.94 -23.52
C THR A 249 -16.09 0.66 -22.90
N TYR A 250 -17.23 0.74 -22.20
CA TYR A 250 -17.92 -0.39 -21.61
C TYR A 250 -19.42 -0.32 -21.95
N ASN A 251 -19.95 -1.37 -22.58
CA ASN A 251 -21.36 -1.43 -23.05
C ASN A 251 -21.81 -0.19 -23.84
N GLY A 252 -20.95 0.30 -24.74
CA GLY A 252 -21.23 1.45 -25.62
C GLY A 252 -21.21 2.83 -24.94
N LYS A 253 -20.73 2.91 -23.71
CA LYS A 253 -20.55 4.16 -22.97
C LYS A 253 -19.10 4.28 -22.52
N VAL A 254 -18.61 5.53 -22.44
CA VAL A 254 -17.32 5.79 -21.82
C VAL A 254 -17.50 5.84 -20.31
N VAL A 255 -16.70 5.07 -19.59
CA VAL A 255 -16.79 4.92 -18.13
C VAL A 255 -15.40 5.06 -17.49
N GLU A 256 -15.38 5.42 -16.22
CA GLU A 256 -14.24 5.26 -15.32
C GLU A 256 -14.50 4.06 -14.42
N PHE A 257 -13.48 3.24 -14.19
CA PHE A 257 -13.56 2.16 -13.22
C PHE A 257 -13.14 2.60 -11.82
N VAL A 258 -13.63 1.90 -10.81
CA VAL A 258 -13.15 2.03 -9.44
C VAL A 258 -11.71 1.50 -9.38
N GLN A 259 -10.81 2.26 -8.77
CA GLN A 259 -9.40 1.87 -8.61
C GLN A 259 -9.27 0.80 -7.52
N ASP A 260 -8.47 -0.23 -7.77
CA ASP A 260 -8.07 -1.18 -6.74
C ASP A 260 -6.79 -0.73 -6.05
N GLY A 261 -6.91 -0.25 -4.81
CA GLY A 261 -5.77 0.23 -4.04
C GLY A 261 -4.70 -0.83 -3.75
N ASP A 262 -5.06 -2.12 -3.73
CA ASP A 262 -4.10 -3.21 -3.48
C ASP A 262 -3.30 -3.56 -4.75
N LEU A 263 -3.82 -3.22 -5.93
CA LEU A 263 -3.16 -3.44 -7.22
C LEU A 263 -2.49 -2.17 -7.77
N ARG A 264 -2.57 -1.06 -7.02
CA ARG A 264 -1.88 0.17 -7.39
C ARG A 264 -0.38 -0.04 -7.34
N ASP A 265 0.31 0.41 -8.37
CA ASP A 265 1.76 0.36 -8.49
C ASP A 265 2.33 1.71 -8.88
N ALA A 266 3.63 1.84 -8.89
CA ALA A 266 4.33 3.05 -9.31
C ALA A 266 5.59 2.72 -10.09
N GLU A 267 5.72 3.33 -11.28
CA GLU A 267 6.86 3.18 -12.15
C GLU A 267 7.79 4.40 -12.08
N ASN A 268 9.07 4.14 -11.95
CA ASN A 268 10.10 5.17 -11.97
C ASN A 268 10.69 5.29 -13.39
N ILE A 269 10.25 6.29 -14.11
CA ILE A 269 10.65 6.56 -15.51
C ILE A 269 11.84 7.51 -15.50
N ALA A 270 12.97 7.12 -16.07
CA ALA A 270 14.16 7.96 -16.15
C ALA A 270 13.86 9.27 -16.87
N LEU A 271 14.39 10.38 -16.36
CA LEU A 271 14.25 11.68 -17.01
C LEU A 271 15.15 11.75 -18.24
N TYR A 272 14.60 12.25 -19.35
CA TYR A 272 15.36 12.53 -20.55
C TYR A 272 15.22 14.03 -20.88
N PRO A 273 16.32 14.77 -21.03
CA PRO A 273 16.27 16.17 -21.45
C PRO A 273 15.72 16.25 -22.89
N ASN A 274 14.91 17.26 -23.16
CA ASN A 274 14.33 17.54 -24.46
C ASN A 274 13.29 16.53 -25.00
N VAL A 275 12.73 15.69 -24.13
CA VAL A 275 11.58 14.83 -24.43
C VAL A 275 10.39 15.39 -23.67
N ASP A 276 9.24 15.51 -24.36
CA ASP A 276 8.00 15.89 -23.70
C ASP A 276 7.61 14.86 -22.62
N THR A 277 7.15 15.35 -21.47
CA THR A 277 6.84 14.51 -20.32
C THR A 277 5.70 13.53 -20.62
N THR A 278 4.68 13.96 -21.33
CA THR A 278 3.55 13.10 -21.72
C THR A 278 4.00 12.00 -22.66
N ASP A 279 4.77 12.36 -23.70
CA ASP A 279 5.31 11.38 -24.66
C ASP A 279 6.22 10.34 -23.97
N LEU A 280 7.03 10.80 -23.01
CA LEU A 280 7.91 9.93 -22.23
C LEU A 280 7.10 8.90 -21.42
N ILE A 281 6.09 9.37 -20.70
CA ILE A 281 5.24 8.53 -19.84
C ILE A 281 4.43 7.54 -20.69
N GLU A 282 3.78 8.01 -21.76
CA GLU A 282 2.95 7.16 -22.60
C GLU A 282 3.77 6.12 -23.36
N THR A 283 4.95 6.49 -23.85
CA THR A 283 5.86 5.55 -24.53
C THR A 283 6.33 4.46 -23.58
N TYR A 284 6.73 4.84 -22.37
CA TYR A 284 7.11 3.88 -21.34
C TYR A 284 5.95 2.94 -20.99
N PHE A 285 4.77 3.50 -20.72
CA PHE A 285 3.59 2.74 -20.34
C PHE A 285 3.20 1.71 -21.41
N LYS A 286 3.15 2.12 -22.68
CA LYS A 286 2.80 1.26 -23.82
C LYS A 286 3.81 0.12 -24.01
N ARG A 287 5.09 0.37 -23.70
CA ARG A 287 6.17 -0.60 -23.89
C ARG A 287 6.33 -1.55 -22.70
N GLU A 288 6.30 -1.03 -21.46
CA GLU A 288 6.72 -1.77 -20.29
C GLU A 288 5.55 -2.24 -19.41
N VAL A 289 4.41 -1.54 -19.40
CA VAL A 289 3.28 -1.83 -18.52
C VAL A 289 2.14 -2.53 -19.27
N GLN A 290 1.65 -1.91 -20.32
CA GLN A 290 0.44 -2.35 -21.02
C GLN A 290 0.50 -3.80 -21.55
N PRO A 291 1.64 -4.33 -22.05
CA PRO A 291 1.71 -5.73 -22.52
C PRO A 291 1.52 -6.76 -21.41
N HIS A 292 1.81 -6.40 -20.16
CA HIS A 292 1.70 -7.27 -19.00
C HIS A 292 0.39 -7.06 -18.25
N VAL A 293 -0.17 -5.86 -18.31
CA VAL A 293 -1.37 -5.43 -17.57
C VAL A 293 -2.27 -4.59 -18.49
N PRO A 294 -3.01 -5.22 -19.40
CA PRO A 294 -3.77 -4.49 -20.44
C PRO A 294 -4.89 -3.60 -19.91
N ASP A 295 -5.38 -3.86 -18.69
CA ASP A 295 -6.44 -3.11 -18.03
C ASP A 295 -5.94 -1.99 -17.10
N ALA A 296 -4.62 -1.77 -17.06
CA ALA A 296 -4.02 -0.70 -16.28
C ALA A 296 -4.13 0.66 -16.97
N TRP A 297 -4.03 1.74 -16.19
CA TRP A 297 -3.96 3.10 -16.70
C TRP A 297 -3.07 4.01 -15.85
N ILE A 298 -2.68 5.13 -16.44
CA ILE A 298 -1.89 6.18 -15.80
C ILE A 298 -2.82 7.06 -14.96
N ASN A 299 -2.49 7.27 -13.69
CA ASN A 299 -3.20 8.20 -12.85
C ASN A 299 -2.78 9.64 -13.16
N ALA A 300 -3.60 10.34 -13.93
CA ALA A 300 -3.33 11.74 -14.35
C ALA A 300 -3.53 12.77 -13.23
N ASP A 301 -4.17 12.41 -12.13
CA ASP A 301 -4.42 13.33 -11.00
C ASP A 301 -3.19 13.46 -10.09
N LYS A 302 -2.25 12.50 -10.17
CA LYS A 302 -0.99 12.54 -9.43
C LYS A 302 0.03 13.36 -10.20
N ARG A 303 0.15 14.63 -9.83
CA ARG A 303 1.02 15.62 -10.52
C ARG A 303 2.07 16.16 -9.57
N ASP A 304 3.22 16.52 -10.14
CA ASP A 304 4.28 17.21 -9.40
C ASP A 304 3.89 18.66 -9.11
N ASP A 305 4.07 19.10 -7.87
CA ASP A 305 3.68 20.44 -7.43
C ASP A 305 4.52 21.56 -8.06
N LYS A 306 5.69 21.24 -8.64
CA LYS A 306 6.62 22.24 -9.18
C LYS A 306 6.41 22.49 -10.67
N ASP A 307 6.19 21.44 -11.45
CA ASP A 307 6.03 21.55 -12.91
C ASP A 307 4.58 21.32 -13.38
N GLY A 308 3.71 20.79 -12.52
CA GLY A 308 2.30 20.51 -12.82
C GLY A 308 2.09 19.31 -13.73
N GLU A 309 3.14 18.60 -14.11
CA GLU A 309 3.08 17.44 -14.99
C GLU A 309 2.70 16.16 -14.23
N ILE A 310 2.22 15.15 -14.97
CA ILE A 310 1.84 13.85 -14.40
C ILE A 310 3.06 13.16 -13.78
N GLY A 311 2.87 12.57 -12.60
CA GLY A 311 3.92 11.89 -11.83
C GLY A 311 4.76 12.86 -11.00
N ILE A 312 5.53 12.32 -10.08
CA ILE A 312 6.33 13.09 -9.10
C ILE A 312 7.81 12.94 -9.44
N VAL A 313 8.50 14.06 -9.60
CA VAL A 313 9.95 14.06 -9.85
C VAL A 313 10.69 13.68 -8.57
N GLY A 314 11.60 12.72 -8.70
CA GLY A 314 12.50 12.29 -7.65
C GLY A 314 13.92 12.14 -8.17
N TYR A 315 14.86 12.06 -7.23
CA TYR A 315 16.27 11.82 -7.53
C TYR A 315 16.78 10.71 -6.61
N GLU A 316 17.43 9.73 -7.21
CA GLU A 316 18.06 8.63 -6.49
C GLU A 316 19.46 8.39 -7.06
N ILE A 317 20.46 8.39 -6.17
CA ILE A 317 21.84 8.10 -6.55
C ILE A 317 22.16 6.66 -6.13
N PRO A 318 22.14 5.70 -7.06
CA PRO A 318 22.46 4.30 -6.75
C PRO A 318 23.98 4.13 -6.60
N PHE A 319 24.54 4.55 -5.46
CA PHE A 319 25.97 4.51 -5.19
C PHE A 319 26.60 3.14 -5.48
N ASN A 320 25.93 2.06 -5.14
CA ASN A 320 26.43 0.72 -5.38
C ASN A 320 26.65 0.44 -6.88
N ARG A 321 25.73 0.89 -7.74
CA ARG A 321 25.85 0.72 -9.20
C ARG A 321 27.05 1.46 -9.79
N HIS A 322 27.41 2.61 -9.22
CA HIS A 322 28.44 3.49 -9.77
C HIS A 322 29.82 3.28 -9.16
N PHE A 323 29.90 2.83 -7.90
CA PHE A 323 31.14 2.76 -7.14
C PHE A 323 31.46 1.38 -6.59
N TYR A 324 30.56 0.41 -6.68
CA TYR A 324 30.82 -0.96 -6.24
C TYR A 324 31.44 -1.75 -7.40
N VAL A 325 32.58 -2.34 -7.15
CA VAL A 325 33.22 -3.31 -8.05
C VAL A 325 33.12 -4.67 -7.38
N TYR A 326 32.41 -5.61 -7.99
CA TYR A 326 32.40 -7.00 -7.56
C TYR A 326 33.83 -7.56 -7.70
N GLN A 327 34.35 -8.10 -6.62
CA GLN A 327 35.62 -8.82 -6.60
C GLN A 327 35.39 -10.28 -6.94
#